data_d46717f9ba92d6499f7317781167c6d2
#
_entry.id   d46717f9ba92d6499f7317781167c6d2
#
_cell.length_a   1.000
_cell.length_b   1.000
_cell.length_c   1.000
_cell.angle_alpha   90.00
_cell.angle_beta   90.00
_cell.angle_gamma   90.00
#
_symmetry.space_group_name_H-M   'P 1'
#
loop_
_entity.id
_entity.type
_entity.pdbx_description
1 polymer ?
#
loop_
_entity_poly.entity_id
_entity_poly.type
_entity_poly.pdbx_seq_one_letter_code
_entity_poly.pdbx_strand_id
1 'polypeptide(L)'
;KYDNFKLEDLKGKTVIGGRKGGMPEMTFEWALKQNNIDPKNDLKIDTSVAFPAMEGAFIGGNADFVTLFEPNATSVEKQGLGYVVGYVGSFGGEVPYTAYNAKKSYIEENKDIIDGFTKAVDKGLKYVKETDSSVVAKDIYEYFPELSLNDLTAIIERYKTNDAWASSSEITKKDFDHLQEIIISAGELDKKAPFEKLIYQGK
;
A
#
# COMPACT_ATOMS: atom_id res chain seq x y z
N LYS A 1 4.26 17.40 -15.67
CA LYS A 1 5.29 17.02 -14.68
C LYS A 1 5.23 18.00 -13.51
N TYR A 2 5.22 17.51 -12.30
CA TYR A 2 5.30 18.31 -11.08
C TYR A 2 6.72 18.22 -10.53
N ASP A 3 7.43 19.34 -10.43
CA ASP A 3 8.78 19.35 -9.86
C ASP A 3 8.76 19.33 -8.32
N ASN A 4 7.61 19.66 -7.73
CA ASN A 4 7.42 19.69 -6.27
C ASN A 4 5.94 19.46 -5.95
N PHE A 5 5.45 18.23 -6.18
CA PHE A 5 4.05 17.86 -5.98
C PHE A 5 3.63 18.02 -4.51
N LYS A 6 2.44 18.57 -4.32
CA LYS A 6 1.75 18.64 -3.02
C LYS A 6 0.34 18.10 -3.18
N LEU A 7 -0.24 17.59 -2.10
CA LEU A 7 -1.62 17.09 -2.13
C LEU A 7 -2.64 18.16 -2.57
N GLU A 8 -2.37 19.43 -2.31
CA GLU A 8 -3.19 20.56 -2.76
C GLU A 8 -3.29 20.67 -4.28
N ASP A 9 -2.32 20.14 -5.03
CA ASP A 9 -2.34 20.11 -6.48
C ASP A 9 -3.45 19.21 -7.05
N LEU A 10 -4.04 18.36 -6.21
CA LEU A 10 -5.19 17.52 -6.55
C LEU A 10 -6.52 18.29 -6.53
N LYS A 11 -6.58 19.49 -5.94
CA LYS A 11 -7.82 20.26 -5.89
C LYS A 11 -8.33 20.61 -7.28
N GLY A 12 -9.62 20.36 -7.52
CA GLY A 12 -10.26 20.53 -8.82
C GLY A 12 -9.92 19.48 -9.86
N LYS A 13 -9.17 18.42 -9.49
CA LYS A 13 -8.73 17.34 -10.40
C LYS A 13 -9.58 16.10 -10.29
N THR A 14 -9.52 15.25 -11.31
CA THR A 14 -10.06 13.90 -11.28
C THR A 14 -8.96 12.91 -10.96
N VAL A 15 -9.20 12.06 -9.96
CA VAL A 15 -8.26 11.01 -9.50
C VAL A 15 -8.96 9.65 -9.57
N ILE A 16 -8.38 8.67 -10.25
CA ILE A 16 -8.81 7.28 -10.11
C ILE A 16 -8.22 6.76 -8.81
N GLY A 17 -9.08 6.61 -7.78
CA GLY A 17 -8.67 6.33 -6.40
C GLY A 17 -8.70 4.86 -6.00
N GLY A 18 -9.21 3.98 -6.87
CA GLY A 18 -9.47 2.59 -6.55
C GLY A 18 -10.91 2.33 -6.12
N ARG A 19 -11.22 1.06 -5.83
CA ARG A 19 -12.57 0.64 -5.49
C ARG A 19 -13.03 1.24 -4.16
N LYS A 20 -14.26 1.77 -4.11
CA LYS A 20 -14.88 2.29 -2.87
C LYS A 20 -14.86 1.25 -1.75
N GLY A 21 -14.44 1.69 -0.56
CA GLY A 21 -14.27 0.82 0.61
C GLY A 21 -13.06 -0.15 0.51
N GLY A 22 -12.21 0.02 -0.50
CA GLY A 22 -10.92 -0.68 -0.56
C GLY A 22 -9.83 0.06 0.21
N MET A 23 -8.87 -0.66 0.78
CA MET A 23 -7.77 -0.02 1.53
C MET A 23 -7.05 1.09 0.74
N PRO A 24 -6.73 0.94 -0.56
CA PRO A 24 -6.11 2.02 -1.32
C PRO A 24 -6.93 3.32 -1.31
N GLU A 25 -8.22 3.22 -1.57
CA GLU A 25 -9.13 4.35 -1.62
C GLU A 25 -9.32 4.97 -0.24
N MET A 26 -9.59 4.15 0.79
CA MET A 26 -9.76 4.64 2.17
C MET A 26 -8.51 5.34 2.70
N THR A 27 -7.31 4.79 2.42
CA THR A 27 -6.03 5.39 2.82
C THR A 27 -5.79 6.71 2.08
N PHE A 28 -6.16 6.78 0.80
CA PHE A 28 -6.05 7.99 0.02
C PHE A 28 -6.99 9.08 0.54
N GLU A 29 -8.27 8.77 0.80
CA GLU A 29 -9.20 9.71 1.42
C GLU A 29 -8.73 10.17 2.81
N TRP A 30 -8.16 9.25 3.60
CA TRP A 30 -7.57 9.59 4.90
C TRP A 30 -6.42 10.59 4.75
N ALA A 31 -5.48 10.32 3.83
CA ALA A 31 -4.36 11.22 3.55
C ALA A 31 -4.83 12.62 3.16
N LEU A 32 -5.85 12.73 2.32
CA LEU A 32 -6.45 14.02 1.95
C LEU A 32 -7.01 14.75 3.18
N LYS A 33 -7.82 14.08 4.00
CA LYS A 33 -8.43 14.66 5.21
C LYS A 33 -7.39 15.13 6.22
N GLN A 34 -6.28 14.38 6.42
CA GLN A 34 -5.19 14.78 7.30
C GLN A 34 -4.45 16.05 6.81
N ASN A 35 -4.55 16.35 5.53
CA ASN A 35 -3.96 17.54 4.91
C ASN A 35 -5.01 18.63 4.59
N ASN A 36 -6.16 18.63 5.28
CA ASN A 36 -7.24 19.61 5.15
C ASN A 36 -7.81 19.71 3.72
N ILE A 37 -7.88 18.58 3.03
CA ILE A 37 -8.50 18.45 1.70
C ILE A 37 -9.76 17.60 1.86
N ASP A 38 -10.92 18.15 1.45
CA ASP A 38 -12.18 17.42 1.47
C ASP A 38 -12.26 16.49 0.24
N PRO A 39 -12.24 15.15 0.42
CA PRO A 39 -12.27 14.21 -0.69
C PRO A 39 -13.58 14.26 -1.50
N LYS A 40 -14.65 14.88 -0.97
CA LYS A 40 -15.95 14.99 -1.64
C LYS A 40 -16.13 16.29 -2.40
N ASN A 41 -15.54 17.39 -1.91
CA ASN A 41 -15.79 18.73 -2.43
C ASN A 41 -14.57 19.34 -3.13
N ASP A 42 -13.35 18.98 -2.76
CA ASP A 42 -12.14 19.62 -3.30
C ASP A 42 -11.62 18.95 -4.59
N LEU A 43 -11.99 17.68 -4.84
CA LEU A 43 -11.58 16.93 -6.04
C LEU A 43 -12.63 15.88 -6.42
N LYS A 44 -12.49 15.28 -7.59
CA LYS A 44 -13.32 14.15 -8.00
C LYS A 44 -12.54 12.85 -7.87
N ILE A 45 -12.93 11.97 -6.94
CA ILE A 45 -12.37 10.63 -6.83
C ILE A 45 -13.27 9.66 -7.60
N ASP A 46 -12.75 9.07 -8.66
CA ASP A 46 -13.43 8.02 -9.42
C ASP A 46 -13.11 6.64 -8.81
N THR A 47 -14.13 6.05 -8.22
CA THR A 47 -14.06 4.72 -7.60
C THR A 47 -14.74 3.64 -8.43
N SER A 48 -15.20 3.96 -9.64
CA SER A 48 -15.93 3.05 -10.53
C SER A 48 -15.02 2.13 -11.35
N VAL A 49 -13.74 2.51 -11.50
CA VAL A 49 -12.76 1.76 -12.29
C VAL A 49 -12.25 0.56 -11.50
N ALA A 50 -12.43 -0.64 -12.06
CA ALA A 50 -11.91 -1.86 -11.45
C ALA A 50 -10.37 -1.85 -11.42
N PHE A 51 -9.78 -2.40 -10.35
CA PHE A 51 -8.33 -2.37 -10.11
C PHE A 51 -7.47 -2.76 -11.33
N PRO A 52 -7.75 -3.87 -12.06
CA PRO A 52 -6.97 -4.24 -13.23
C PRO A 52 -7.07 -3.26 -14.42
N ALA A 53 -8.09 -2.39 -14.41
CA ALA A 53 -8.33 -1.44 -15.51
C ALA A 53 -7.82 -0.02 -15.20
N MET A 54 -7.30 0.24 -13.99
CA MET A 54 -6.95 1.60 -13.55
C MET A 54 -5.80 2.19 -14.37
N GLU A 55 -4.77 1.42 -14.67
CA GLU A 55 -3.65 1.82 -15.52
C GLU A 55 -4.14 2.22 -16.91
N GLY A 56 -4.91 1.34 -17.56
CA GLY A 56 -5.45 1.61 -18.90
C GLY A 56 -6.40 2.81 -18.95
N ALA A 57 -7.23 2.99 -17.92
CA ALA A 57 -8.13 4.14 -17.82
C ALA A 57 -7.37 5.46 -17.67
N PHE A 58 -6.29 5.48 -16.89
CA PHE A 58 -5.41 6.65 -16.76
C PHE A 58 -4.69 6.96 -18.08
N ILE A 59 -4.08 5.96 -18.72
CA ILE A 59 -3.42 6.11 -20.02
C ILE A 59 -4.41 6.61 -21.08
N GLY A 60 -5.67 6.16 -21.02
CA GLY A 60 -6.76 6.62 -21.90
C GLY A 60 -7.24 8.06 -21.63
N GLY A 61 -6.67 8.75 -20.63
CA GLY A 61 -6.97 10.16 -20.35
C GLY A 61 -8.26 10.37 -19.54
N ASN A 62 -8.74 9.36 -18.83
CA ASN A 62 -9.99 9.45 -18.05
C ASN A 62 -9.81 10.20 -16.72
N ALA A 63 -8.59 10.49 -16.30
CA ALA A 63 -8.28 11.21 -15.07
C ALA A 63 -6.96 11.95 -15.15
N ASP A 64 -6.79 12.99 -14.32
CA ASP A 64 -5.54 13.74 -14.18
C ASP A 64 -4.50 12.97 -13.37
N PHE A 65 -4.96 12.18 -12.40
CA PHE A 65 -4.14 11.37 -11.49
C PHE A 65 -4.74 9.99 -11.29
N VAL A 66 -3.90 9.06 -10.85
CA VAL A 66 -4.31 7.70 -10.48
C VAL A 66 -3.46 7.20 -9.31
N THR A 67 -4.05 6.43 -8.42
CA THR A 67 -3.30 5.65 -7.41
C THR A 67 -2.98 4.29 -8.00
N LEU A 68 -1.69 3.93 -8.05
CA LEU A 68 -1.24 2.64 -8.58
C LEU A 68 -0.27 1.98 -7.62
N PHE A 69 -0.26 0.65 -7.62
CA PHE A 69 0.83 -0.14 -7.07
C PHE A 69 1.90 -0.40 -8.12
N GLU A 70 3.06 -0.84 -7.67
CA GLU A 70 4.03 -1.45 -8.56
C GLU A 70 3.57 -2.87 -8.99
N PRO A 71 3.87 -3.31 -10.20
CA PRO A 71 4.73 -2.69 -11.20
C PRO A 71 4.02 -1.68 -12.14
N ASN A 72 2.72 -1.45 -11.99
CA ASN A 72 1.94 -0.61 -12.90
C ASN A 72 2.42 0.85 -12.93
N ALA A 73 2.82 1.41 -11.77
CA ALA A 73 3.35 2.77 -11.70
C ALA A 73 4.63 2.91 -12.54
N THR A 74 5.57 1.96 -12.39
CA THR A 74 6.79 1.90 -13.21
C THR A 74 6.47 1.70 -14.70
N SER A 75 5.47 0.88 -15.04
CA SER A 75 5.02 0.66 -16.42
C SER A 75 4.58 1.96 -17.09
N VAL A 76 3.71 2.74 -16.46
CA VAL A 76 3.23 4.04 -16.97
C VAL A 76 4.37 5.02 -17.13
N GLU A 77 5.28 5.08 -16.18
CA GLU A 77 6.43 6.00 -16.19
C GLU A 77 7.41 5.68 -17.32
N LYS A 78 7.73 4.40 -17.54
CA LYS A 78 8.60 3.94 -18.62
C LYS A 78 8.04 4.20 -20.02
N GLN A 79 6.73 4.13 -20.18
CA GLN A 79 6.05 4.46 -21.41
C GLN A 79 6.02 5.98 -21.68
N GLY A 80 6.45 6.81 -20.72
CA GLY A 80 6.37 8.26 -20.81
C GLY A 80 4.95 8.82 -20.76
N LEU A 81 3.99 8.03 -20.27
CA LEU A 81 2.56 8.34 -20.24
C LEU A 81 2.12 8.93 -18.90
N GLY A 82 3.02 8.95 -17.91
CA GLY A 82 2.78 9.54 -16.59
C GLY A 82 4.06 9.66 -15.79
N TYR A 83 3.93 10.22 -14.59
CA TYR A 83 5.04 10.39 -13.64
C TYR A 83 4.57 9.99 -12.26
N VAL A 84 5.40 9.27 -11.52
CA VAL A 84 5.18 9.08 -10.08
C VAL A 84 5.48 10.41 -9.39
N VAL A 85 4.48 11.00 -8.74
CA VAL A 85 4.58 12.34 -8.13
C VAL A 85 4.51 12.30 -6.62
N GLY A 86 4.03 11.22 -6.02
CA GLY A 86 3.92 11.08 -4.58
C GLY A 86 3.68 9.64 -4.13
N TYR A 87 3.94 9.35 -2.88
CA TYR A 87 3.68 8.08 -2.22
C TYR A 87 2.58 8.29 -1.17
N VAL A 88 1.44 7.62 -1.34
CA VAL A 88 0.25 7.82 -0.47
C VAL A 88 0.57 7.52 1.00
N GLY A 89 1.38 6.51 1.26
CA GLY A 89 1.81 6.16 2.62
C GLY A 89 2.53 7.29 3.37
N SER A 90 3.27 8.15 2.68
CA SER A 90 3.95 9.30 3.29
C SER A 90 2.98 10.34 3.85
N PHE A 91 1.74 10.37 3.36
CA PHE A 91 0.70 11.30 3.79
C PHE A 91 -0.31 10.67 4.75
N GLY A 92 -0.45 9.33 4.72
CA GLY A 92 -1.44 8.59 5.49
C GLY A 92 -0.94 8.04 6.83
N GLY A 93 0.37 7.95 7.02
CA GLY A 93 1.02 7.34 8.19
C GLY A 93 1.10 5.81 8.11
N GLU A 94 1.76 5.21 9.09
CA GLU A 94 1.97 3.77 9.18
C GLU A 94 0.66 3.03 9.46
N VAL A 95 0.43 1.94 8.72
CA VAL A 95 -0.77 1.10 8.83
C VAL A 95 -0.43 -0.34 8.43
N PRO A 96 -0.98 -1.36 9.13
CA PRO A 96 -0.85 -2.76 8.72
C PRO A 96 -1.73 -3.00 7.48
N TYR A 97 -1.19 -2.68 6.30
CA TYR A 97 -1.93 -2.65 5.04
C TYR A 97 -2.33 -4.04 4.56
N THR A 98 -1.42 -5.00 4.66
CA THR A 98 -1.67 -6.42 4.39
C THR A 98 -1.25 -7.25 5.59
N ALA A 99 -1.97 -8.33 5.85
CA ALA A 99 -1.68 -9.23 6.96
C ALA A 99 -1.92 -10.69 6.58
N TYR A 100 -1.13 -11.57 7.13
CA TYR A 100 -1.40 -13.01 7.08
C TYR A 100 -2.50 -13.35 8.08
N ASN A 101 -3.40 -14.24 7.69
CA ASN A 101 -4.54 -14.65 8.50
C ASN A 101 -4.60 -16.17 8.60
N ALA A 102 -4.90 -16.68 9.79
CA ALA A 102 -5.17 -18.08 10.02
C ALA A 102 -6.37 -18.27 10.96
N LYS A 103 -7.05 -19.38 10.85
CA LYS A 103 -8.11 -19.74 11.81
C LYS A 103 -7.50 -19.89 13.21
N LYS A 104 -8.22 -19.41 14.22
CA LYS A 104 -7.77 -19.51 15.62
C LYS A 104 -7.47 -20.95 16.04
N SER A 105 -8.34 -21.90 15.68
CA SER A 105 -8.10 -23.32 15.94
C SER A 105 -6.81 -23.83 15.28
N TYR A 106 -6.53 -23.40 14.05
CA TYR A 106 -5.29 -23.79 13.37
C TYR A 106 -4.05 -23.26 14.08
N ILE A 107 -4.09 -22.00 14.56
CA ILE A 107 -2.99 -21.41 15.34
C ILE A 107 -2.75 -22.19 16.62
N GLU A 108 -3.83 -22.54 17.34
CA GLU A 108 -3.78 -23.29 18.60
C GLU A 108 -3.18 -24.69 18.43
N GLU A 109 -3.49 -25.36 17.32
CA GLU A 109 -3.03 -26.71 17.00
C GLU A 109 -1.63 -26.76 16.36
N ASN A 110 -1.15 -25.64 15.78
CA ASN A 110 0.06 -25.59 14.96
C ASN A 110 1.02 -24.46 15.33
N LYS A 111 1.20 -24.20 16.62
CA LYS A 111 2.02 -23.07 17.10
C LYS A 111 3.42 -23.05 16.52
N ASP A 112 4.10 -24.18 16.46
CA ASP A 112 5.47 -24.27 15.94
C ASP A 112 5.54 -23.87 14.46
N ILE A 113 4.52 -24.19 13.66
CA ILE A 113 4.42 -23.81 12.25
C ILE A 113 4.21 -22.29 12.15
N ILE A 114 3.31 -21.74 12.94
CA ILE A 114 3.02 -20.28 12.94
C ILE A 114 4.27 -19.51 13.36
N ASP A 115 4.94 -19.93 14.43
CA ASP A 115 6.17 -19.30 14.91
C ASP A 115 7.31 -19.41 13.90
N GLY A 116 7.46 -20.57 13.25
CA GLY A 116 8.41 -20.78 12.18
C GLY A 116 8.16 -19.87 10.98
N PHE A 117 6.90 -19.76 10.56
CA PHE A 117 6.46 -18.87 9.48
C PHE A 117 6.73 -17.40 9.82
N THR A 118 6.34 -16.94 11.01
CA THR A 118 6.55 -15.57 11.47
C THR A 118 8.03 -15.20 11.48
N LYS A 119 8.90 -16.09 12.02
CA LYS A 119 10.35 -15.91 11.99
C LYS A 119 10.91 -15.84 10.57
N ALA A 120 10.36 -16.62 9.64
CA ALA A 120 10.79 -16.58 8.24
C ALA A 120 10.41 -15.23 7.58
N VAL A 121 9.21 -14.70 7.87
CA VAL A 121 8.77 -13.37 7.41
C VAL A 121 9.70 -12.28 7.98
N ASP A 122 9.98 -12.30 9.28
CA ASP A 122 10.89 -11.32 9.91
C ASP A 122 12.29 -11.37 9.30
N LYS A 123 12.80 -12.57 9.03
CA LYS A 123 14.08 -12.74 8.34
C LYS A 123 14.05 -12.16 6.93
N GLY A 124 12.96 -12.34 6.20
CA GLY A 124 12.74 -11.76 4.87
C GLY A 124 12.69 -10.23 4.91
N LEU A 125 11.93 -9.64 5.83
CA LEU A 125 11.85 -8.19 6.02
C LEU A 125 13.22 -7.58 6.32
N LYS A 126 13.95 -8.20 7.25
CA LYS A 126 15.32 -7.78 7.57
C LYS A 126 16.23 -7.88 6.36
N TYR A 127 16.17 -8.99 5.60
CA TYR A 127 16.97 -9.20 4.41
C TYR A 127 16.72 -8.10 3.36
N VAL A 128 15.48 -7.82 3.04
CA VAL A 128 15.11 -6.76 2.09
C VAL A 128 15.62 -5.40 2.57
N LYS A 129 15.51 -5.10 3.86
CA LYS A 129 15.95 -3.82 4.43
C LYS A 129 17.47 -3.62 4.35
N GLU A 130 18.26 -4.65 4.67
CA GLU A 130 19.71 -4.57 4.84
C GLU A 130 20.50 -4.86 3.56
N THR A 131 19.88 -5.52 2.57
CA THR A 131 20.54 -5.97 1.34
C THR A 131 20.36 -4.96 0.21
N ASP A 132 21.37 -4.83 -0.66
CA ASP A 132 21.28 -4.00 -1.87
C ASP A 132 20.10 -4.42 -2.75
N SER A 133 19.36 -3.44 -3.28
CA SER A 133 18.15 -3.67 -4.07
C SER A 133 18.39 -4.52 -5.32
N SER A 134 19.58 -4.42 -5.92
CA SER A 134 19.95 -5.25 -7.09
C SER A 134 20.21 -6.70 -6.74
N VAL A 135 20.67 -6.96 -5.52
CA VAL A 135 20.86 -8.34 -5.01
C VAL A 135 19.51 -8.95 -4.68
N VAL A 136 18.67 -8.24 -3.93
CA VAL A 136 17.29 -8.69 -3.65
C VAL A 136 16.54 -8.99 -4.94
N ALA A 137 16.63 -8.09 -5.93
CA ALA A 137 15.98 -8.28 -7.23
C ALA A 137 16.43 -9.59 -7.91
N LYS A 138 17.72 -9.90 -7.91
CA LYS A 138 18.25 -11.16 -8.48
C LYS A 138 17.68 -12.39 -7.80
N ASP A 139 17.58 -12.35 -6.45
CA ASP A 139 17.14 -13.51 -5.67
C ASP A 139 15.66 -13.83 -5.86
N ILE A 140 14.84 -12.81 -6.17
CA ILE A 140 13.40 -13.00 -6.37
C ILE A 140 12.96 -12.93 -7.84
N TYR A 141 13.90 -12.76 -8.77
CA TYR A 141 13.59 -12.50 -10.19
C TYR A 141 12.73 -13.59 -10.84
N GLU A 142 12.91 -14.84 -10.46
CA GLU A 142 12.13 -15.96 -11.01
C GLU A 142 10.62 -15.87 -10.73
N TYR A 143 10.23 -15.11 -9.69
CA TYR A 143 8.83 -14.89 -9.32
C TYR A 143 8.17 -13.72 -10.07
N PHE A 144 8.93 -12.97 -10.88
CA PHE A 144 8.48 -11.79 -11.63
C PHE A 144 8.91 -11.87 -13.10
N PRO A 145 8.47 -12.90 -13.83
CA PRO A 145 8.95 -13.17 -15.19
C PRO A 145 8.56 -12.09 -16.21
N GLU A 146 7.57 -11.25 -15.89
CA GLU A 146 7.10 -10.14 -16.72
C GLU A 146 7.96 -8.87 -16.61
N LEU A 147 8.84 -8.81 -15.60
CA LEU A 147 9.67 -7.63 -15.34
C LEU A 147 11.11 -7.85 -15.85
N SER A 148 11.77 -6.78 -16.26
CA SER A 148 13.23 -6.80 -16.39
C SER A 148 13.88 -6.73 -15.01
N LEU A 149 15.09 -7.28 -14.86
CA LEU A 149 15.85 -7.19 -13.61
C LEU A 149 16.08 -5.73 -13.18
N ASN A 150 16.28 -4.83 -14.14
CA ASN A 150 16.45 -3.40 -13.86
C ASN A 150 15.17 -2.78 -13.30
N ASP A 151 14.00 -3.15 -13.83
CA ASP A 151 12.72 -2.66 -13.33
C ASP A 151 12.45 -3.17 -11.93
N LEU A 152 12.65 -4.46 -11.70
CA LEU A 152 12.49 -5.05 -10.38
C LEU A 152 13.42 -4.38 -9.35
N THR A 153 14.66 -4.11 -9.73
CA THR A 153 15.62 -3.36 -8.89
C THR A 153 15.08 -1.96 -8.56
N ALA A 154 14.59 -1.22 -9.55
CA ALA A 154 14.08 0.12 -9.35
C ALA A 154 12.81 0.14 -8.48
N ILE A 155 11.93 -0.85 -8.63
CA ILE A 155 10.73 -1.03 -7.80
C ILE A 155 11.11 -1.28 -6.34
N ILE A 156 12.05 -2.20 -6.10
CA ILE A 156 12.53 -2.51 -4.75
C ILE A 156 13.15 -1.25 -4.11
N GLU A 157 14.00 -0.54 -4.84
CA GLU A 157 14.61 0.70 -4.36
C GLU A 157 13.57 1.76 -4.02
N ARG A 158 12.55 1.93 -4.86
CA ARG A 158 11.44 2.87 -4.61
C ARG A 158 10.70 2.53 -3.32
N TYR A 159 10.37 1.26 -3.09
CA TYR A 159 9.69 0.83 -1.87
C TYR A 159 10.58 0.98 -0.63
N LYS A 160 11.88 0.70 -0.73
CA LYS A 160 12.84 0.94 0.38
C LYS A 160 12.95 2.42 0.73
N THR A 161 13.11 3.27 -0.28
CA THR A 161 13.24 4.73 -0.10
C THR A 161 11.99 5.34 0.54
N ASN A 162 10.81 4.76 0.28
CA ASN A 162 9.55 5.23 0.85
C ASN A 162 9.13 4.45 2.12
N ASP A 163 10.02 3.65 2.70
CA ASP A 163 9.77 2.82 3.90
C ASP A 163 8.47 2.02 3.82
N ALA A 164 8.23 1.39 2.65
CA ALA A 164 6.97 0.72 2.34
C ALA A 164 6.81 -0.64 3.03
N TRP A 165 7.91 -1.24 3.50
CA TRP A 165 7.88 -2.51 4.20
C TRP A 165 8.03 -2.33 5.71
N ALA A 166 7.21 -3.07 6.46
CA ALA A 166 7.31 -3.11 7.90
C ALA A 166 8.71 -3.57 8.36
N SER A 167 9.14 -3.11 9.52
CA SER A 167 10.42 -3.53 10.13
C SER A 167 10.34 -4.92 10.77
N SER A 168 9.14 -5.40 11.07
CA SER A 168 8.85 -6.73 11.60
C SER A 168 7.44 -7.17 11.23
N SER A 169 7.12 -8.44 11.46
CA SER A 169 5.78 -9.01 11.27
C SER A 169 4.80 -8.65 12.40
N GLU A 170 5.25 -7.96 13.43
CA GLU A 170 4.42 -7.56 14.56
C GLU A 170 3.44 -6.45 14.15
N ILE A 171 2.16 -6.64 14.45
CA ILE A 171 1.15 -5.59 14.38
C ILE A 171 0.98 -5.02 15.78
N THR A 172 1.39 -3.76 15.98
CA THR A 172 1.21 -3.11 17.28
C THR A 172 -0.24 -2.66 17.49
N LYS A 173 -0.61 -2.46 18.75
CA LYS A 173 -1.95 -1.92 19.05
C LYS A 173 -2.16 -0.53 18.42
N LYS A 174 -1.12 0.29 18.38
CA LYS A 174 -1.15 1.63 17.78
C LYS A 174 -1.49 1.54 16.28
N ASP A 175 -0.80 0.67 15.56
CA ASP A 175 -0.99 0.53 14.11
C ASP A 175 -2.35 -0.07 13.77
N PHE A 176 -2.81 -1.04 14.59
CA PHE A 176 -4.14 -1.61 14.45
C PHE A 176 -5.25 -0.59 14.76
N ASP A 177 -5.06 0.25 15.77
CA ASP A 177 -6.00 1.34 16.08
C ASP A 177 -6.05 2.37 14.97
N HIS A 178 -4.90 2.72 14.37
CA HIS A 178 -4.80 3.63 13.22
C HIS A 178 -5.51 3.06 11.98
N LEU A 179 -5.29 1.78 11.67
CA LEU A 179 -6.03 1.11 10.59
C LEU A 179 -7.54 1.26 10.78
N GLN A 180 -8.04 1.01 11.99
CA GLN A 180 -9.46 1.11 12.29
C GLN A 180 -9.99 2.55 12.18
N GLU A 181 -9.18 3.56 12.54
CA GLU A 181 -9.53 4.97 12.37
C GLU A 181 -9.71 5.35 10.89
N ILE A 182 -8.85 4.84 10.02
CA ILE A 182 -8.98 5.01 8.56
C ILE A 182 -10.32 4.41 8.09
N ILE A 183 -10.62 3.18 8.49
CA ILE A 183 -11.82 2.46 8.06
C ILE A 183 -13.10 3.15 8.62
N ILE A 184 -13.07 3.60 9.88
CA ILE A 184 -14.17 4.39 10.49
C ILE A 184 -14.36 5.72 9.75
N SER A 185 -13.27 6.42 9.44
CA SER A 185 -13.32 7.69 8.70
C SER A 185 -13.92 7.54 7.29
N ALA A 186 -13.80 6.37 6.70
CA ALA A 186 -14.41 6.04 5.41
C ALA A 186 -15.90 5.60 5.54
N GLY A 187 -16.38 5.35 6.77
CA GLY A 187 -17.74 4.88 7.02
C GLY A 187 -17.93 3.38 6.82
N GLU A 188 -16.85 2.60 6.77
CA GLU A 188 -16.85 1.16 6.54
C GLU A 188 -16.72 0.34 7.83
N LEU A 189 -16.60 1.00 8.99
CA LEU A 189 -16.56 0.39 10.31
C LEU A 189 -17.27 1.29 11.32
N ASP A 190 -18.28 0.75 12.03
CA ASP A 190 -19.04 1.51 13.02
C ASP A 190 -18.30 1.70 14.34
N LYS A 191 -17.51 0.70 14.77
CA LYS A 191 -16.77 0.73 16.02
C LYS A 191 -15.51 -0.12 15.95
N LYS A 192 -14.50 0.27 16.74
CA LYS A 192 -13.24 -0.48 16.84
C LYS A 192 -13.46 -1.91 17.36
N ALA A 193 -12.82 -2.85 16.69
CA ALA A 193 -12.71 -4.24 17.15
C ALA A 193 -11.58 -4.36 18.19
N PRO A 194 -11.70 -5.30 19.14
CA PRO A 194 -10.69 -5.48 20.19
C PRO A 194 -9.42 -6.13 19.61
N PHE A 195 -8.29 -5.49 19.86
CA PHE A 195 -6.96 -5.94 19.43
C PHE A 195 -6.65 -7.38 19.85
N GLU A 196 -6.91 -7.69 21.11
CA GLU A 196 -6.57 -8.97 21.75
C GLU A 196 -7.33 -10.17 21.16
N LYS A 197 -8.44 -9.90 20.45
CA LYS A 197 -9.25 -10.95 19.82
C LYS A 197 -8.83 -11.24 18.37
N LEU A 198 -8.19 -10.28 17.72
CA LEU A 198 -7.90 -10.36 16.29
C LEU A 198 -6.41 -10.49 15.99
N ILE A 199 -5.54 -9.96 16.84
CA ILE A 199 -4.10 -9.96 16.59
C ILE A 199 -3.44 -11.04 17.45
N TYR A 200 -2.78 -11.98 16.79
CA TYR A 200 -1.97 -13.02 17.43
C TYR A 200 -0.65 -12.41 17.92
N GLN A 201 -0.31 -12.64 19.18
CA GLN A 201 0.85 -12.06 19.86
C GLN A 201 2.00 -13.06 20.10
N GLY A 202 1.97 -14.24 19.46
CA GLY A 202 3.08 -15.20 19.54
C GLY A 202 3.33 -15.76 20.94
N LYS A 203 2.29 -16.15 21.70
CA LYS A 203 2.42 -16.79 23.04
C LYS A 203 1.85 -18.18 23.06
#